data_457e7f1705c37740259a896bf3dc0970
#
_entry.id   457e7f1705c37740259a896bf3dc0970
#
_cell.length_a   1.000
_cell.length_b   1.000
_cell.length_c   1.000
_cell.angle_alpha   90.00
_cell.angle_beta   90.00
_cell.angle_gamma   90.00
#
_symmetry.space_group_name_H-M   'P 1'
#
loop_
_entity.id
_entity.type
_entity.pdbx_description
1 polymer ?
#
loop_
_entity_poly.entity_id
_entity_poly.type
_entity_poly.pdbx_seq_one_letter_code
_entity_poly.pdbx_strand_id
1 'polypeptide(L)'
;QLSGSSDIYTLRKSDGQTYSDDSTDIWDVTAAKETGSGFDVLLEGSDGTIREGYNFIWSTNSSGVITSGSGWLTDAQTESDANGYENRFGKDFNNDGLISGGSAYQLLGSSDIYTLKDGSGATYSDDSSSLWDATAAKQTGSNFEVLFEGTDGTSKEGYNYIWSTNSSGVMTSGSGWLTDAQTESH
;
A
#
# COMPACT_ATOMS: atom_id res chain seq x y z
N GLN A 1 6.15 13.40 -17.25
CA GLN A 1 4.83 14.03 -17.45
C GLN A 1 3.83 13.41 -16.48
N LEU A 2 2.89 14.22 -15.97
CA LEU A 2 1.82 13.79 -15.08
C LEU A 2 0.52 13.72 -15.88
N SER A 3 -0.17 12.58 -15.85
CA SER A 3 -1.47 12.41 -16.48
C SER A 3 -2.58 12.70 -15.49
N GLY A 4 -3.33 13.78 -15.70
CA GLY A 4 -4.58 14.05 -15.01
C GLY A 4 -5.78 13.48 -15.76
N SER A 5 -6.98 13.68 -15.23
CA SER A 5 -8.23 13.21 -15.80
C SER A 5 -8.55 13.80 -17.18
N SER A 6 -8.05 14.99 -17.49
CA SER A 6 -8.32 15.72 -18.76
C SER A 6 -7.08 16.20 -19.48
N ASP A 7 -5.93 16.35 -18.80
CA ASP A 7 -4.76 17.03 -19.34
C ASP A 7 -3.45 16.33 -18.92
N ILE A 8 -2.38 16.66 -19.63
CA ILE A 8 -1.02 16.22 -19.33
C ILE A 8 -0.23 17.41 -18.80
N TYR A 9 0.39 17.24 -17.64
CA TYR A 9 1.16 18.28 -16.96
C TYR A 9 2.65 17.94 -16.93
N THR A 10 3.49 18.95 -16.94
CA THR A 10 4.94 18.79 -16.74
C THR A 10 5.26 18.90 -15.27
N LEU A 11 5.95 17.89 -14.71
CA LEU A 11 6.47 18.00 -13.34
C LEU A 11 7.56 19.07 -13.28
N ARG A 12 7.42 19.99 -12.35
CA ARG A 12 8.32 21.15 -12.17
C ARG A 12 8.76 21.31 -10.72
N LYS A 13 10.00 21.70 -10.55
CA LYS A 13 10.53 22.16 -9.26
C LYS A 13 9.86 23.48 -8.85
N SER A 14 10.01 23.86 -7.58
CA SER A 14 9.47 25.12 -7.05
C SER A 14 10.06 26.39 -7.72
N ASP A 15 11.24 26.29 -8.35
CA ASP A 15 11.85 27.35 -9.14
C ASP A 15 11.35 27.40 -10.60
N GLY A 16 10.41 26.51 -10.97
CA GLY A 16 9.82 26.42 -12.29
C GLY A 16 10.61 25.54 -13.29
N GLN A 17 11.79 25.04 -12.92
CA GLN A 17 12.53 24.13 -13.78
C GLN A 17 11.81 22.80 -13.93
N THR A 18 11.86 22.22 -15.13
CA THR A 18 11.31 20.87 -15.39
C THR A 18 12.11 19.81 -14.61
N TYR A 19 11.39 18.88 -14.01
CA TYR A 19 11.97 17.66 -13.47
C TYR A 19 11.81 16.51 -14.48
N SER A 20 12.89 15.78 -14.73
CA SER A 20 12.94 14.61 -15.61
C SER A 20 13.87 13.55 -15.02
N ASP A 21 13.94 12.39 -15.63
CA ASP A 21 14.83 11.30 -15.22
C ASP A 21 16.31 11.73 -15.23
N ASP A 22 16.70 12.65 -16.14
CA ASP A 22 18.04 13.25 -16.16
C ASP A 22 18.30 14.23 -14.99
N SER A 23 17.32 14.51 -14.16
CA SER A 23 17.48 15.47 -13.05
C SER A 23 18.24 14.88 -11.85
N THR A 24 18.31 13.57 -11.76
CA THR A 24 19.03 12.81 -10.71
C THR A 24 19.24 11.35 -11.12
N ASP A 25 20.33 10.76 -10.69
CA ASP A 25 20.66 9.34 -10.93
C ASP A 25 20.24 8.46 -9.75
N ILE A 26 19.69 9.03 -8.68
CA ILE A 26 19.39 8.33 -7.42
C ILE A 26 17.91 8.16 -7.12
N TRP A 27 17.03 8.76 -7.94
CA TRP A 27 15.58 8.70 -7.81
C TRP A 27 14.90 8.53 -9.14
N ASP A 28 14.01 7.55 -9.23
CA ASP A 28 13.13 7.32 -10.37
C ASP A 28 11.70 7.75 -10.03
N VAL A 29 11.05 8.50 -10.91
CA VAL A 29 9.62 8.79 -10.81
C VAL A 29 8.84 7.59 -11.33
N THR A 30 8.21 6.84 -10.45
CA THR A 30 7.57 5.56 -10.79
C THR A 30 6.06 5.65 -10.91
N ALA A 31 5.42 6.57 -10.18
CA ALA A 31 3.98 6.77 -10.25
C ALA A 31 3.56 8.21 -9.99
N ALA A 32 2.37 8.56 -10.45
CA ALA A 32 1.69 9.81 -10.09
C ALA A 32 0.18 9.56 -9.97
N LYS A 33 -0.43 10.18 -8.99
CA LYS A 33 -1.89 10.15 -8.76
C LYS A 33 -2.44 11.55 -8.64
N GLU A 34 -3.49 11.83 -9.40
CA GLU A 34 -4.23 13.09 -9.31
C GLU A 34 -4.93 13.17 -7.95
N THR A 35 -4.85 14.35 -7.32
CA THR A 35 -5.54 14.68 -6.07
C THR A 35 -6.50 15.85 -6.32
N GLY A 36 -7.30 16.23 -5.33
CA GLY A 36 -8.19 17.38 -5.48
C GLY A 36 -7.49 18.73 -5.70
N SER A 37 -6.16 18.80 -5.48
CA SER A 37 -5.38 20.06 -5.54
C SER A 37 -4.17 20.00 -6.47
N GLY A 38 -3.87 18.84 -7.05
CA GLY A 38 -2.70 18.62 -7.90
C GLY A 38 -2.39 17.14 -8.06
N PHE A 39 -1.14 16.76 -7.82
CA PHE A 39 -0.71 15.36 -7.90
C PHE A 39 0.15 14.99 -6.69
N ASP A 40 0.03 13.75 -6.25
CA ASP A 40 1.07 13.07 -5.50
C ASP A 40 1.92 12.26 -6.46
N VAL A 41 3.23 12.41 -6.35
CA VAL A 41 4.23 11.81 -7.25
C VAL A 41 5.15 10.93 -6.41
N LEU A 42 5.16 9.64 -6.71
CA LEU A 42 6.04 8.67 -6.08
C LEU A 42 7.40 8.66 -6.77
N LEU A 43 8.44 8.80 -5.97
CA LEU A 43 9.82 8.57 -6.36
C LEU A 43 10.34 7.38 -5.56
N GLU A 44 11.00 6.46 -6.25
CA GLU A 44 11.68 5.33 -5.63
C GLU A 44 13.19 5.49 -5.82
N GLY A 45 13.95 5.06 -4.83
CA GLY A 45 15.40 5.09 -4.91
C GLY A 45 15.89 4.09 -5.96
N SER A 46 16.70 4.59 -6.90
CA SER A 46 17.21 3.76 -8.02
C SER A 46 18.09 2.62 -7.50
N ASP A 47 17.97 1.45 -8.12
CA ASP A 47 18.72 0.23 -7.78
C ASP A 47 20.25 0.48 -7.77
N GLY A 48 20.93 -0.08 -6.78
CA GLY A 48 22.38 0.06 -6.61
C GLY A 48 22.84 1.41 -6.10
N THR A 49 21.93 2.31 -5.75
CA THR A 49 22.26 3.63 -5.16
C THR A 49 22.10 3.62 -3.65
N ILE A 50 22.54 4.70 -3.00
CA ILE A 50 22.35 4.91 -1.55
C ILE A 50 20.88 5.14 -1.16
N ARG A 51 19.96 5.17 -2.13
CA ARG A 51 18.53 5.38 -1.96
C ARG A 51 17.69 4.14 -2.27
N GLU A 52 18.29 3.07 -2.71
CA GLU A 52 17.61 1.78 -2.88
C GLU A 52 16.85 1.40 -1.61
N GLY A 53 15.57 1.02 -1.75
CA GLY A 53 14.66 0.71 -0.65
C GLY A 53 14.09 1.93 0.10
N TYR A 54 14.24 3.13 -0.46
CA TYR A 54 13.59 4.34 0.04
C TYR A 54 12.61 4.89 -0.98
N ASN A 55 11.54 5.49 -0.46
CA ASN A 55 10.50 6.20 -1.21
C ASN A 55 10.49 7.67 -0.82
N PHE A 56 10.05 8.51 -1.74
CA PHE A 56 9.78 9.93 -1.49
C PHE A 56 8.50 10.32 -2.24
N ILE A 57 7.56 10.92 -1.57
CA ILE A 57 6.32 11.38 -2.19
C ILE A 57 6.34 12.91 -2.27
N TRP A 58 6.28 13.45 -3.48
CA TRP A 58 6.06 14.87 -3.71
C TRP A 58 4.60 15.17 -3.90
N SER A 59 4.12 16.23 -3.24
CA SER A 59 2.83 16.83 -3.58
C SER A 59 3.05 18.01 -4.51
N THR A 60 2.20 18.15 -5.52
CA THR A 60 2.23 19.26 -6.46
C THR A 60 0.94 20.08 -6.39
N ASN A 61 0.97 21.28 -6.94
CA ASN A 61 -0.25 22.01 -7.25
C ASN A 61 -0.86 21.52 -8.59
N SER A 62 -2.02 22.07 -8.94
CA SER A 62 -2.75 21.73 -10.18
C SER A 62 -2.00 22.07 -11.48
N SER A 63 -0.88 22.79 -11.43
CA SER A 63 0.00 23.06 -12.59
C SER A 63 1.22 22.14 -12.64
N GLY A 64 1.31 21.13 -11.76
CA GLY A 64 2.42 20.18 -11.69
C GLY A 64 3.69 20.74 -11.02
N VAL A 65 3.59 21.85 -10.29
CA VAL A 65 4.73 22.42 -9.54
C VAL A 65 4.79 21.79 -8.16
N ILE A 66 5.96 21.26 -7.78
CA ILE A 66 6.22 20.64 -6.47
C ILE A 66 6.05 21.69 -5.36
N THR A 67 5.23 21.38 -4.37
CA THR A 67 4.90 22.26 -3.24
C THR A 67 5.41 21.72 -1.89
N SER A 68 5.49 20.40 -1.75
CA SER A 68 5.96 19.73 -0.54
C SER A 68 6.44 18.32 -0.83
N GLY A 69 6.99 17.65 0.18
CA GLY A 69 7.41 16.25 0.11
C GLY A 69 7.34 15.56 1.46
N SER A 70 7.20 14.23 1.45
CA SER A 70 7.08 13.39 2.64
C SER A 70 8.34 13.31 3.50
N GLY A 71 9.51 13.61 2.92
CA GLY A 71 10.79 13.12 3.44
C GLY A 71 11.09 11.72 2.91
N TRP A 72 12.20 11.13 3.37
CA TRP A 72 12.59 9.78 2.96
C TRP A 72 11.90 8.77 3.86
N LEU A 73 11.20 7.82 3.22
CA LEU A 73 10.46 6.75 3.87
C LEU A 73 11.04 5.42 3.40
N THR A 74 11.21 4.47 4.31
CA THR A 74 11.41 3.06 3.93
C THR A 74 10.09 2.48 3.41
N ASP A 75 10.14 1.30 2.78
CA ASP A 75 8.93 0.61 2.32
C ASP A 75 7.93 0.42 3.47
N ALA A 76 8.38 -0.08 4.62
CA ALA A 76 7.52 -0.24 5.80
C ALA A 76 6.96 1.09 6.36
N GLN A 77 7.71 2.19 6.25
CA GLN A 77 7.21 3.51 6.63
C GLN A 77 6.21 4.06 5.61
N THR A 78 6.37 3.73 4.35
CA THR A 78 5.46 4.15 3.27
C THR A 78 4.12 3.42 3.39
N GLU A 79 4.17 2.13 3.71
CA GLU A 79 3.00 1.30 3.98
C GLU A 79 2.21 1.82 5.17
N SER A 80 2.88 2.00 6.33
CA SER A 80 2.23 2.42 7.59
C SER A 80 1.93 3.92 7.67
N ASP A 81 2.19 4.71 6.60
CA ASP A 81 1.96 6.15 6.63
C ASP A 81 0.47 6.49 6.66
N ALA A 82 0.08 7.37 7.58
CA ALA A 82 -1.30 7.82 7.77
C ALA A 82 -1.94 8.48 6.53
N ASN A 83 -1.15 8.81 5.50
CA ASN A 83 -1.67 9.30 4.22
C ASN A 83 -2.16 8.17 3.30
N GLY A 84 -1.97 6.89 3.68
CA GLY A 84 -2.44 5.72 2.93
C GLY A 84 -1.79 5.62 1.55
N TYR A 85 -0.47 5.73 1.48
CA TYR A 85 0.25 5.74 0.20
C TYR A 85 0.12 4.44 -0.57
N GLU A 86 0.04 3.28 0.09
CA GLU A 86 -0.20 2.01 -0.58
C GLU A 86 -1.49 2.04 -1.40
N ASN A 87 -2.60 2.34 -0.75
CA ASN A 87 -3.89 2.45 -1.43
C ASN A 87 -3.88 3.55 -2.49
N ARG A 88 -3.23 4.69 -2.20
CA ARG A 88 -3.16 5.83 -3.12
C ARG A 88 -2.47 5.47 -4.43
N PHE A 89 -1.34 4.78 -4.37
CA PHE A 89 -0.59 4.36 -5.55
C PHE A 89 -1.01 2.99 -6.08
N GLY A 90 -1.77 2.21 -5.30
CA GLY A 90 -2.16 0.84 -5.64
C GLY A 90 -0.93 -0.07 -5.68
N LYS A 91 -0.02 0.08 -4.72
CA LYS A 91 1.25 -0.61 -4.68
C LYS A 91 1.50 -1.17 -3.28
N ASP A 92 1.82 -2.45 -3.22
CA ASP A 92 2.33 -3.13 -2.04
C ASP A 92 3.83 -2.79 -1.90
N PHE A 93 4.16 -1.95 -0.92
CA PHE A 93 5.54 -1.47 -0.73
C PHE A 93 6.39 -2.46 0.05
N ASN A 94 5.83 -3.20 0.98
CA ASN A 94 6.55 -4.11 1.87
C ASN A 94 6.54 -5.58 1.39
N ASN A 95 5.84 -5.88 0.28
CA ASN A 95 5.68 -7.21 -0.31
C ASN A 95 4.99 -8.22 0.61
N ASP A 96 4.03 -7.80 1.42
CA ASP A 96 3.23 -8.67 2.27
C ASP A 96 2.00 -9.27 1.57
N GLY A 97 1.74 -8.86 0.33
CA GLY A 97 0.62 -9.31 -0.50
C GLY A 97 -0.69 -8.56 -0.27
N LEU A 98 -0.67 -7.49 0.55
CA LEU A 98 -1.79 -6.60 0.80
C LEU A 98 -1.52 -5.20 0.26
N ILE A 99 -2.59 -4.46 0.00
CA ILE A 99 -2.59 -3.01 -0.13
C ILE A 99 -3.55 -2.49 0.94
N SER A 100 -3.01 -1.75 1.89
CA SER A 100 -3.69 -1.24 3.08
C SER A 100 -4.04 0.26 2.98
N GLY A 101 -4.60 0.83 4.03
CA GLY A 101 -4.82 2.29 4.16
C GLY A 101 -5.95 2.84 3.32
N GLY A 102 -6.87 2.01 2.82
CA GLY A 102 -8.04 2.39 2.05
C GLY A 102 -9.37 2.03 2.72
N SER A 103 -10.46 2.19 1.96
CA SER A 103 -11.79 1.72 2.38
C SER A 103 -11.95 0.20 2.34
N ALA A 104 -10.93 -0.52 1.91
CA ALA A 104 -10.84 -1.97 1.88
C ALA A 104 -9.39 -2.41 1.74
N TYR A 105 -9.03 -3.51 2.39
CA TYR A 105 -7.82 -4.25 2.04
C TYR A 105 -7.94 -4.83 0.64
N GLN A 106 -6.86 -4.79 -0.11
CA GLN A 106 -6.76 -5.39 -1.42
C GLN A 106 -5.71 -6.51 -1.38
N LEU A 107 -6.05 -7.65 -1.98
CA LEU A 107 -5.21 -8.83 -2.04
C LEU A 107 -4.52 -8.88 -3.40
N LEU A 108 -3.20 -8.97 -3.42
CA LEU A 108 -2.44 -9.08 -4.65
C LEU A 108 -2.43 -10.53 -5.15
N GLY A 109 -3.10 -10.77 -6.26
CA GLY A 109 -2.98 -12.00 -7.02
C GLY A 109 -1.88 -11.90 -8.08
N SER A 110 -1.53 -13.02 -8.69
CA SER A 110 -0.48 -13.10 -9.72
C SER A 110 -0.77 -12.27 -10.99
N SER A 111 -2.03 -11.91 -11.26
CA SER A 111 -2.44 -11.15 -12.43
C SER A 111 -3.45 -10.03 -12.13
N ASP A 112 -4.11 -10.08 -10.98
CA ASP A 112 -5.22 -9.20 -10.64
C ASP A 112 -5.18 -8.80 -9.15
N ILE A 113 -5.88 -7.71 -8.83
CA ILE A 113 -6.08 -7.24 -7.46
C ILE A 113 -7.51 -7.56 -7.04
N TYR A 114 -7.68 -8.12 -5.85
CA TYR A 114 -8.96 -8.54 -5.31
C TYR A 114 -9.29 -7.78 -4.03
N THR A 115 -10.52 -7.38 -3.85
CA THR A 115 -10.97 -6.75 -2.60
C THR A 115 -11.23 -7.82 -1.54
N LEU A 116 -10.65 -7.68 -0.36
CA LEU A 116 -10.94 -8.54 0.78
C LEU A 116 -12.37 -8.27 1.28
N LYS A 117 -13.14 -9.35 1.48
CA LYS A 117 -14.52 -9.30 1.93
C LYS A 117 -14.74 -10.31 3.04
N ASP A 118 -15.59 -9.95 4.00
CA ASP A 118 -16.05 -10.87 5.03
C ASP A 118 -16.93 -12.01 4.46
N GLY A 119 -17.31 -12.97 5.30
CA GLY A 119 -18.15 -14.10 4.90
C GLY A 119 -19.56 -13.72 4.43
N SER A 120 -20.02 -12.49 4.68
CA SER A 120 -21.28 -11.95 4.15
C SER A 120 -21.12 -11.31 2.77
N GLY A 121 -19.88 -11.10 2.34
CA GLY A 121 -19.51 -10.38 1.12
C GLY A 121 -19.35 -8.87 1.30
N ALA A 122 -19.43 -8.36 2.53
CA ALA A 122 -19.12 -6.97 2.82
C ALA A 122 -17.60 -6.73 2.78
N THR A 123 -17.21 -5.56 2.31
CA THR A 123 -15.81 -5.14 2.25
C THR A 123 -15.16 -5.12 3.64
N TYR A 124 -13.94 -5.63 3.75
CA TYR A 124 -13.16 -5.62 4.99
C TYR A 124 -12.00 -4.62 4.89
N SER A 125 -11.81 -3.79 5.92
CA SER A 125 -10.81 -2.73 6.03
C SER A 125 -10.34 -2.59 7.47
N ASP A 126 -9.38 -1.71 7.74
CA ASP A 126 -8.90 -1.37 9.09
C ASP A 126 -10.07 -0.97 10.03
N ASP A 127 -11.09 -0.28 9.50
CA ASP A 127 -12.27 0.13 10.26
C ASP A 127 -13.25 -1.02 10.56
N SER A 128 -13.06 -2.20 9.97
CA SER A 128 -13.98 -3.34 10.14
C SER A 128 -13.84 -4.03 11.49
N SER A 129 -12.68 -3.91 12.13
CA SER A 129 -12.40 -4.46 13.46
C SER A 129 -11.43 -3.58 14.22
N SER A 130 -11.70 -3.32 15.50
CA SER A 130 -10.75 -2.69 16.40
C SER A 130 -9.86 -3.70 17.14
N LEU A 131 -10.01 -4.99 16.85
CA LEU A 131 -9.32 -6.07 17.53
C LEU A 131 -8.30 -6.79 16.64
N TRP A 132 -8.42 -6.64 15.33
CA TRP A 132 -7.65 -7.40 14.34
C TRP A 132 -7.26 -6.52 13.17
N ASP A 133 -5.98 -6.52 12.82
CA ASP A 133 -5.44 -5.88 11.65
C ASP A 133 -4.98 -6.96 10.65
N ALA A 134 -5.31 -6.82 9.37
CA ALA A 134 -4.75 -7.68 8.34
C ALA A 134 -3.33 -7.20 8.02
N THR A 135 -2.34 -8.08 8.19
CA THR A 135 -0.93 -7.75 8.11
C THR A 135 -0.19 -8.44 6.97
N ALA A 136 -0.77 -9.50 6.41
CA ALA A 136 -0.19 -10.14 5.23
C ALA A 136 -1.24 -10.97 4.48
N ALA A 137 -1.02 -11.17 3.18
CA ALA A 137 -1.80 -12.08 2.37
C ALA A 137 -0.90 -12.89 1.42
N LYS A 138 -1.29 -14.13 1.19
CA LYS A 138 -0.59 -15.03 0.28
C LYS A 138 -1.58 -15.70 -0.64
N GLN A 139 -1.33 -15.63 -1.94
CA GLN A 139 -2.11 -16.39 -2.91
C GLN A 139 -1.77 -17.87 -2.84
N THR A 140 -2.79 -18.72 -2.70
CA THR A 140 -2.70 -20.18 -2.66
C THR A 140 -3.60 -20.75 -3.76
N GLY A 141 -3.02 -21.06 -4.92
CA GLY A 141 -3.78 -21.41 -6.12
C GLY A 141 -4.61 -20.23 -6.64
N SER A 142 -5.93 -20.38 -6.65
CA SER A 142 -6.87 -19.30 -7.01
C SER A 142 -7.41 -18.53 -5.80
N ASN A 143 -7.06 -18.94 -4.58
CA ASN A 143 -7.58 -18.40 -3.32
C ASN A 143 -6.48 -17.63 -2.60
N PHE A 144 -6.80 -17.06 -1.44
CA PHE A 144 -5.83 -16.38 -0.58
C PHE A 144 -5.94 -16.90 0.86
N GLU A 145 -4.81 -16.86 1.55
CA GLU A 145 -4.71 -16.91 3.00
C GLU A 145 -4.31 -15.53 3.48
N VAL A 146 -5.04 -14.99 4.46
CA VAL A 146 -4.83 -13.65 5.02
C VAL A 146 -4.50 -13.78 6.48
N LEU A 147 -3.35 -13.27 6.89
CA LEU A 147 -2.93 -13.19 8.28
C LEU A 147 -3.55 -11.96 8.93
N PHE A 148 -4.16 -12.18 10.07
CA PHE A 148 -4.63 -11.14 10.97
C PHE A 148 -3.85 -11.22 12.27
N GLU A 149 -3.35 -10.11 12.73
CA GLU A 149 -2.72 -9.96 14.04
C GLU A 149 -3.64 -9.21 14.99
N GLY A 150 -3.59 -9.58 16.25
CA GLY A 150 -4.37 -8.90 17.29
C GLY A 150 -3.79 -7.53 17.56
N THR A 151 -4.63 -6.50 17.45
CA THR A 151 -4.24 -5.10 17.62
C THR A 151 -3.66 -4.86 19.01
N ASP A 152 -2.53 -4.14 19.08
CA ASP A 152 -1.83 -3.79 20.31
C ASP A 152 -2.73 -3.10 21.35
N GLY A 153 -2.59 -3.44 22.61
CA GLY A 153 -3.39 -2.90 23.70
C GLY A 153 -4.82 -3.47 23.80
N THR A 154 -5.17 -4.43 22.94
CA THR A 154 -6.48 -5.10 22.97
C THR A 154 -6.41 -6.48 23.65
N SER A 155 -7.58 -7.12 23.82
CA SER A 155 -7.65 -8.50 24.32
C SER A 155 -7.14 -9.55 23.34
N LYS A 156 -6.72 -9.15 22.13
CA LYS A 156 -6.21 -10.00 21.07
C LYS A 156 -4.71 -9.85 20.82
N GLU A 157 -4.07 -8.88 21.48
CA GLU A 157 -2.62 -8.72 21.42
C GLU A 157 -1.90 -10.07 21.68
N GLY A 158 -0.94 -10.41 20.80
CA GLY A 158 -0.20 -11.66 20.84
C GLY A 158 -0.95 -12.89 20.30
N TYR A 159 -2.10 -12.69 19.67
CA TYR A 159 -2.81 -13.73 18.94
C TYR A 159 -2.88 -13.41 17.45
N ASN A 160 -2.87 -14.46 16.65
CA ASN A 160 -3.01 -14.40 15.20
C ASN A 160 -4.24 -15.18 14.76
N TYR A 161 -4.73 -14.87 13.57
CA TYR A 161 -5.83 -15.57 12.93
C TYR A 161 -5.56 -15.64 11.42
N ILE A 162 -5.62 -16.84 10.84
CA ILE A 162 -5.46 -17.01 9.39
C ILE A 162 -6.85 -17.26 8.80
N TRP A 163 -7.27 -16.38 7.89
CA TRP A 163 -8.49 -16.54 7.12
C TRP A 163 -8.19 -17.00 5.70
N SER A 164 -8.87 -18.08 5.29
CA SER A 164 -8.89 -18.49 3.90
C SER A 164 -10.00 -17.79 3.15
N THR A 165 -9.72 -17.36 1.93
CA THR A 165 -10.72 -16.77 1.03
C THR A 165 -11.01 -17.70 -0.14
N ASN A 166 -12.09 -17.40 -0.87
CA ASN A 166 -12.28 -17.94 -2.22
C ASN A 166 -11.55 -17.06 -3.27
N SER A 167 -11.63 -17.44 -4.53
CA SER A 167 -11.01 -16.73 -5.67
C SER A 167 -11.57 -15.33 -5.93
N SER A 168 -12.59 -14.87 -5.20
CA SER A 168 -13.16 -13.52 -5.27
C SER A 168 -12.81 -12.66 -4.05
N GLY A 169 -11.90 -13.14 -3.18
CA GLY A 169 -11.49 -12.45 -1.96
C GLY A 169 -12.49 -12.52 -0.81
N VAL A 170 -13.51 -13.39 -0.88
CA VAL A 170 -14.50 -13.54 0.21
C VAL A 170 -13.99 -14.60 1.21
N MET A 171 -13.95 -14.24 2.49
CA MET A 171 -13.56 -15.13 3.58
C MET A 171 -14.49 -16.33 3.68
N THR A 172 -13.94 -17.54 3.75
CA THR A 172 -14.70 -18.81 3.76
C THR A 172 -14.48 -19.63 5.02
N SER A 173 -13.29 -19.60 5.58
CA SER A 173 -12.93 -20.33 6.79
C SER A 173 -11.76 -19.66 7.51
N GLY A 174 -11.53 -20.04 8.76
CA GLY A 174 -10.43 -19.51 9.55
C GLY A 174 -9.81 -20.53 10.47
N SER A 175 -8.56 -20.31 10.87
CA SER A 175 -7.76 -21.21 11.71
C SER A 175 -8.25 -21.33 13.16
N GLY A 176 -9.03 -20.36 13.63
CA GLY A 176 -9.15 -20.07 15.06
C GLY A 176 -7.97 -19.21 15.54
N TRP A 177 -7.94 -18.92 16.83
CA TRP A 177 -6.87 -18.09 17.40
C TRP A 177 -5.60 -18.93 17.56
N LEU A 178 -4.49 -18.38 17.07
CA LEU A 178 -3.17 -18.96 17.13
C LEU A 178 -2.26 -18.03 17.94
N THR A 179 -1.30 -18.60 18.64
CA THR A 179 -0.14 -17.83 19.15
C THR A 179 0.91 -17.74 18.05
N ASP A 180 1.91 -16.85 18.20
CA ASP A 180 3.00 -16.69 17.23
C ASP A 180 3.67 -18.03 16.92
N ALA A 181 4.01 -18.81 17.94
CA ALA A 181 4.64 -20.13 17.78
C ALA A 181 3.73 -21.16 17.03
N GLN A 182 2.42 -21.01 17.10
CA GLN A 182 1.48 -21.84 16.35
C GLN A 182 1.35 -21.37 14.91
N THR A 183 1.43 -20.05 14.67
CA THR A 183 1.40 -19.46 13.34
C THR A 183 2.62 -19.86 12.52
N GLU A 184 3.83 -19.84 13.11
CA GLU A 184 5.07 -20.27 12.45
C GLU A 184 5.06 -21.74 12.03
N SER A 185 4.21 -22.56 12.61
CA SER A 185 4.10 -24.00 12.31
C SER A 185 2.97 -24.34 11.32
N HIS A 186 2.19 -23.36 10.88
CA HIS A 186 1.06 -23.51 9.98
C HIS A 186 1.46 -23.30 8.52
#